data_ff0934e503b71f9dbbd362b65e0b9d5d
#
_entry.id   ff0934e503b71f9dbbd362b65e0b9d5d
#
_cell.length_a   1.000
_cell.length_b   1.000
_cell.length_c   1.000
_cell.angle_alpha   90.00
_cell.angle_beta   90.00
_cell.angle_gamma   90.00
#
_symmetry.space_group_name_H-M   'P 1'
#
loop_
_entity.id
_entity.type
_entity.pdbx_description
1 polymer ?
#
loop_
_entity_poly.entity_id
_entity_poly.type
_entity_poly.pdbx_seq_one_letter_code
_entity_poly.pdbx_strand_id
1 'polypeptide(L)'
;MDQARRRPVLLDNHVYDKPFLTMFAEELPDRLVPPDWIKKWTHAEIDAGADLIVMHGAPVVQGVEIYRGRPIFYNLGNFIFNLPLTEATQLLEPIVWESVVASVEFQGKNLRSIEFRPIALNQMGQGQVDTEDDHPYSLPESPRPFLATRGLPKPATGEQATYILNRLAELSRPFGTTVVVKGDTAAIHLNRGK
;
A
#
# COMPACT_ATOMS: atom_id res chain seq x y z
N MET A 1 30.40 -4.71 -23.42
CA MET A 1 29.27 -5.49 -22.92
C MET A 1 28.45 -4.58 -22.04
N ASP A 2 27.37 -4.11 -22.61
CA ASP A 2 26.52 -3.07 -22.06
C ASP A 2 25.74 -3.66 -20.86
N GLN A 3 26.06 -3.18 -19.67
CA GLN A 3 25.25 -3.47 -18.48
C GLN A 3 24.00 -2.59 -18.58
N ALA A 4 23.01 -3.05 -19.33
CA ALA A 4 21.69 -2.44 -19.30
C ALA A 4 21.24 -2.37 -17.83
N ARG A 5 21.26 -1.19 -17.24
CA ARG A 5 20.71 -0.90 -15.91
C ARG A 5 19.23 -1.24 -15.96
N ARG A 6 18.86 -2.40 -15.43
CA ARG A 6 17.48 -2.79 -15.27
C ARG A 6 16.84 -1.82 -14.27
N ARG A 7 15.82 -1.11 -14.71
CA ARG A 7 15.10 -0.15 -13.89
C ARG A 7 13.92 -0.87 -13.23
N PRO A 8 13.57 -0.53 -11.98
CA PRO A 8 12.30 -0.97 -11.42
C PRO A 8 11.16 -0.45 -12.30
N VAL A 9 10.19 -1.31 -12.56
CA VAL A 9 8.96 -0.89 -13.26
C VAL A 9 7.99 -0.42 -12.19
N LEU A 10 7.75 0.88 -12.18
CA LEU A 10 6.71 1.49 -11.35
C LEU A 10 5.48 1.68 -12.23
N LEU A 11 4.39 1.04 -11.85
CA LEU A 11 3.17 1.04 -12.63
C LEU A 11 2.04 1.67 -11.83
N ASP A 12 1.49 2.71 -12.43
CA ASP A 12 0.32 3.39 -11.91
C ASP A 12 -0.94 2.73 -12.50
N ASN A 13 -1.79 2.17 -11.62
CA ASN A 13 -3.04 1.51 -11.99
C ASN A 13 -4.19 2.46 -12.33
N HIS A 14 -3.94 3.74 -12.58
CA HIS A 14 -4.96 4.66 -13.08
C HIS A 14 -5.59 4.23 -14.42
N VAL A 15 -5.21 3.06 -14.93
CA VAL A 15 -5.80 2.41 -16.11
C VAL A 15 -7.16 1.74 -15.81
N TYR A 16 -7.69 1.84 -14.61
CA TYR A 16 -9.07 1.44 -14.37
C TYR A 16 -10.00 2.49 -14.97
N ASP A 17 -10.64 2.14 -16.08
CA ASP A 17 -11.70 2.93 -16.75
C ASP A 17 -12.96 3.14 -15.87
N LYS A 18 -12.87 2.84 -14.59
CA LYS A 18 -13.97 3.08 -13.65
C LYS A 18 -13.83 4.46 -13.01
N PRO A 19 -14.89 5.24 -12.93
CA PRO A 19 -14.89 6.50 -12.19
C PRO A 19 -14.34 6.31 -10.79
N PHE A 20 -13.51 7.24 -10.31
CA PHE A 20 -12.89 7.21 -8.99
C PHE A 20 -13.87 6.87 -7.85
N LEU A 21 -15.12 7.33 -7.94
CA LEU A 21 -16.18 7.04 -6.97
C LEU A 21 -16.63 5.56 -6.97
N THR A 22 -16.56 4.87 -8.10
CA THR A 22 -16.88 3.43 -8.14
C THR A 22 -15.78 2.56 -7.57
N MET A 23 -14.53 3.02 -7.54
CA MET A 23 -13.44 2.33 -6.84
C MET A 23 -13.68 2.23 -5.33
N PHE A 24 -14.38 3.21 -4.74
CA PHE A 24 -14.74 3.21 -3.32
C PHE A 24 -16.04 2.46 -3.02
N ALA A 25 -16.87 2.23 -4.05
CA ALA A 25 -18.16 1.55 -3.92
C ALA A 25 -18.07 0.03 -4.14
N GLU A 26 -16.92 -0.50 -4.60
CA GLU A 26 -16.70 -1.94 -4.71
C GLU A 26 -16.57 -2.56 -3.31
N GLU A 27 -17.15 -3.73 -3.12
CA GLU A 27 -17.05 -4.44 -1.84
C GLU A 27 -15.60 -4.67 -1.46
N LEU A 28 -15.27 -4.51 -0.18
CA LEU A 28 -13.92 -4.59 0.37
C LEU A 28 -13.10 -5.81 -0.07
N PRO A 29 -13.67 -7.02 -0.15
CA PRO A 29 -12.93 -8.20 -0.58
C PRO A 29 -12.29 -8.04 -1.96
N ASP A 30 -12.98 -7.40 -2.89
CA ASP A 30 -12.49 -7.24 -4.26
C ASP A 30 -11.33 -6.25 -4.36
N ARG A 31 -11.28 -5.26 -3.47
CA ARG A 31 -10.16 -4.29 -3.43
C ARG A 31 -8.88 -4.86 -2.80
N LEU A 32 -9.02 -5.86 -1.95
CA LEU A 32 -7.89 -6.47 -1.23
C LEU A 32 -7.11 -7.48 -2.09
N VAL A 33 -7.72 -7.95 -3.17
CA VAL A 33 -7.14 -9.00 -4.02
C VAL A 33 -6.87 -8.44 -5.42
N PRO A 34 -5.65 -8.54 -5.94
CA PRO A 34 -5.36 -8.11 -7.29
C PRO A 34 -6.12 -9.01 -8.29
N PRO A 35 -6.78 -8.44 -9.32
CA PRO A 35 -7.48 -9.22 -10.33
C PRO A 35 -6.51 -10.10 -11.13
N ASP A 36 -7.02 -11.19 -11.70
CA ASP A 36 -6.21 -12.21 -12.40
C ASP A 36 -5.41 -11.65 -13.57
N TRP A 37 -5.93 -10.65 -14.25
CA TRP A 37 -5.22 -10.03 -15.37
C TRP A 37 -3.98 -9.27 -14.89
N ILE A 38 -4.02 -8.63 -13.70
CA ILE A 38 -2.86 -7.97 -13.07
C ILE A 38 -1.79 -9.01 -12.72
N LYS A 39 -2.19 -10.13 -12.11
CA LYS A 39 -1.26 -11.22 -11.79
C LYS A 39 -0.57 -11.75 -13.05
N LYS A 40 -1.32 -12.02 -14.10
CA LYS A 40 -0.77 -12.47 -15.38
C LYS A 40 0.20 -11.46 -15.99
N TRP A 41 -0.15 -10.20 -15.92
CA TRP A 41 0.66 -9.13 -16.48
C TRP A 41 1.95 -8.93 -15.69
N THR A 42 1.89 -8.85 -14.35
CA THR A 42 3.09 -8.74 -13.50
C THR A 42 4.03 -9.93 -13.64
N HIS A 43 3.49 -11.15 -13.80
CA HIS A 43 4.31 -12.32 -14.11
C HIS A 43 5.02 -12.18 -15.46
N ALA A 44 4.33 -11.70 -16.50
CA ALA A 44 4.93 -11.48 -17.82
C ALA A 44 6.06 -10.43 -17.77
N GLU A 45 5.91 -9.37 -16.96
CA GLU A 45 6.96 -8.37 -16.77
C GLU A 45 8.20 -8.95 -16.08
N ILE A 46 8.01 -9.78 -15.05
CA ILE A 46 9.13 -10.51 -14.42
C ILE A 46 9.79 -11.45 -15.43
N ASP A 47 9.01 -12.18 -16.23
CA ASP A 47 9.52 -13.07 -17.25
C ASP A 47 10.29 -12.33 -18.36
N ALA A 48 9.88 -11.11 -18.68
CA ALA A 48 10.58 -10.20 -19.58
C ALA A 48 11.86 -9.60 -18.95
N GLY A 49 12.08 -9.79 -17.66
CA GLY A 49 13.33 -9.47 -16.98
C GLY A 49 13.27 -8.33 -15.98
N ALA A 50 12.10 -7.94 -15.51
CA ALA A 50 11.98 -7.04 -14.37
C ALA A 50 12.55 -7.70 -13.10
N ASP A 51 13.26 -6.94 -12.29
CA ASP A 51 13.83 -7.41 -11.03
C ASP A 51 12.91 -7.15 -9.83
N LEU A 52 11.95 -6.26 -9.98
CA LEU A 52 11.00 -5.82 -8.97
C LEU A 52 9.80 -5.19 -9.65
N ILE A 53 8.60 -5.45 -9.14
CA ILE A 53 7.38 -4.75 -9.54
C ILE A 53 6.72 -4.12 -8.32
N VAL A 54 6.37 -2.86 -8.44
CA VAL A 54 5.54 -2.13 -7.48
C VAL A 54 4.32 -1.59 -8.22
N MET A 55 3.16 -2.07 -7.81
CA MET A 55 1.88 -1.60 -8.32
C MET A 55 1.26 -0.60 -7.35
N HIS A 56 0.42 0.26 -7.88
CA HIS A 56 -0.35 1.22 -7.12
C HIS A 56 -1.71 1.43 -7.79
N GLY A 57 -2.73 1.85 -7.03
CA GLY A 57 -4.05 2.12 -7.62
C GLY A 57 -5.19 1.90 -6.63
N ALA A 58 -5.37 0.70 -6.10
CA ALA A 58 -6.31 0.51 -4.98
C ALA A 58 -5.81 1.31 -3.76
N PRO A 59 -6.68 2.02 -3.03
CA PRO A 59 -6.25 2.81 -1.87
C PRO A 59 -6.04 1.96 -0.61
N VAL A 60 -5.64 0.72 -0.76
CA VAL A 60 -5.49 -0.27 0.33
C VAL A 60 -4.27 -1.14 0.10
N VAL A 61 -3.71 -1.66 1.19
CA VAL A 61 -2.62 -2.65 1.09
C VAL A 61 -3.16 -3.94 0.48
N GLN A 62 -2.43 -4.48 -0.49
CA GLN A 62 -2.64 -5.82 -1.06
C GLN A 62 -1.45 -6.72 -0.75
N GLY A 63 -1.55 -7.99 -1.15
CA GLY A 63 -0.50 -8.97 -0.88
C GLY A 63 0.80 -8.72 -1.63
N VAL A 64 1.82 -9.46 -1.20
CA VAL A 64 3.13 -9.50 -1.85
C VAL A 64 3.37 -10.91 -2.37
N GLU A 65 3.86 -11.01 -3.58
CA GLU A 65 4.27 -12.28 -4.20
C GLU A 65 5.76 -12.31 -4.45
N ILE A 66 6.38 -13.48 -4.23
CA ILE A 66 7.75 -13.75 -4.67
C ILE A 66 7.67 -14.69 -5.88
N TYR A 67 7.61 -14.12 -7.07
CA TYR A 67 7.53 -14.85 -8.32
C TYR A 67 8.92 -15.01 -8.94
N ARG A 68 9.37 -16.25 -9.14
CA ARG A 68 10.72 -16.59 -9.66
C ARG A 68 11.86 -15.86 -8.92
N GLY A 69 11.71 -15.69 -7.61
CA GLY A 69 12.71 -15.00 -6.77
C GLY A 69 12.70 -13.48 -6.90
N ARG A 70 11.66 -12.90 -7.52
CA ARG A 70 11.46 -11.45 -7.70
C ARG A 70 10.23 -10.99 -6.95
N PRO A 71 10.29 -9.89 -6.22
CA PRO A 71 9.15 -9.40 -5.49
C PRO A 71 8.17 -8.63 -6.39
N ILE A 72 6.89 -8.91 -6.20
CA ILE A 72 5.77 -8.18 -6.77
C ILE A 72 4.95 -7.63 -5.60
N PHE A 73 4.93 -6.31 -5.45
CA PHE A 73 4.06 -5.62 -4.51
C PHE A 73 2.80 -5.22 -5.26
N TYR A 74 1.70 -5.89 -5.01
CA TYR A 74 0.44 -5.59 -5.70
C TYR A 74 -0.16 -4.26 -5.28
N ASN A 75 -0.01 -3.87 -4.02
CA ASN A 75 -0.23 -2.51 -3.55
C ASN A 75 0.32 -2.32 -2.13
N LEU A 76 0.97 -1.21 -1.88
CA LEU A 76 1.51 -0.86 -0.56
C LEU A 76 0.58 0.06 0.24
N GLY A 77 -0.57 0.47 -0.33
CA GLY A 77 -1.48 1.46 0.23
C GLY A 77 -1.05 2.89 -0.09
N ASN A 78 -1.73 3.85 0.52
CA ASN A 78 -1.45 5.27 0.31
C ASN A 78 -0.27 5.74 1.17
N PHE A 79 0.60 6.59 0.62
CA PHE A 79 1.70 7.19 1.40
C PHE A 79 1.37 8.60 1.89
N ILE A 80 0.80 9.43 1.01
CA ILE A 80 0.19 10.72 1.33
C ILE A 80 -1.20 10.69 0.74
N PHE A 81 -2.21 10.98 1.55
CA PHE A 81 -3.58 10.87 1.11
C PHE A 81 -4.38 12.09 1.53
N ASN A 82 -4.43 13.07 0.64
CA ASN A 82 -5.17 14.31 0.85
C ASN A 82 -6.39 14.34 -0.06
N LEU A 83 -7.54 13.96 0.47
CA LEU A 83 -8.82 14.07 -0.22
C LEU A 83 -9.63 15.23 0.36
N PRO A 84 -10.45 15.91 -0.46
CA PRO A 84 -11.44 16.88 0.04
C PRO A 84 -12.28 16.25 1.13
N LEU A 85 -12.63 17.04 2.14
CA LEU A 85 -13.51 16.59 3.20
C LEU A 85 -14.96 16.65 2.74
N THR A 86 -15.45 15.52 2.21
CA THR A 86 -16.85 15.33 1.81
C THR A 86 -17.47 14.24 2.67
N GLU A 87 -18.80 14.11 2.67
CA GLU A 87 -19.46 12.97 3.33
C GLU A 87 -18.87 11.64 2.88
N ALA A 88 -18.67 11.47 1.57
CA ALA A 88 -18.09 10.24 1.01
C ALA A 88 -16.67 9.96 1.52
N THR A 89 -15.83 11.00 1.73
CA THR A 89 -14.45 10.81 2.21
C THR A 89 -14.35 10.68 3.73
N GLN A 90 -15.35 11.11 4.49
CA GLN A 90 -15.44 10.86 5.93
C GLN A 90 -15.78 9.41 6.25
N LEU A 91 -16.57 8.78 5.38
CA LEU A 91 -17.00 7.38 5.52
C LEU A 91 -15.95 6.38 5.01
N LEU A 92 -14.77 6.84 4.57
CA LEU A 92 -13.71 5.94 4.15
C LEU A 92 -13.26 5.07 5.33
N GLU A 93 -13.24 3.78 5.07
CA GLU A 93 -12.83 2.80 6.06
C GLU A 93 -11.39 3.00 6.53
N PRO A 94 -11.08 2.65 7.78
CA PRO A 94 -9.74 2.81 8.36
C PRO A 94 -8.61 2.26 7.49
N ILE A 95 -8.86 1.15 6.78
CA ILE A 95 -7.83 0.49 5.93
C ILE A 95 -7.32 1.36 4.78
N VAL A 96 -8.07 2.38 4.37
CA VAL A 96 -7.65 3.34 3.33
C VAL A 96 -6.60 4.31 3.88
N TRP A 97 -6.55 4.46 5.20
CA TRP A 97 -5.63 5.32 5.93
C TRP A 97 -4.45 4.54 6.53
N GLU A 98 -4.26 3.31 6.08
CA GLU A 98 -3.21 2.41 6.52
C GLU A 98 -2.37 1.93 5.34
N SER A 99 -1.06 1.81 5.56
CA SER A 99 -0.12 1.49 4.50
C SER A 99 1.14 0.84 5.08
N VAL A 100 2.05 0.45 4.20
CA VAL A 100 3.36 -0.08 4.59
C VAL A 100 4.46 0.54 3.74
N VAL A 101 5.61 0.78 4.36
CA VAL A 101 6.86 1.06 3.65
C VAL A 101 7.63 -0.25 3.53
N ALA A 102 8.03 -0.62 2.33
CA ALA A 102 8.83 -1.81 2.06
C ALA A 102 10.29 -1.42 1.78
N SER A 103 11.22 -2.02 2.51
CA SER A 103 12.66 -1.95 2.24
C SER A 103 13.12 -3.26 1.62
N VAL A 104 13.68 -3.19 0.42
CA VAL A 104 14.08 -4.37 -0.35
C VAL A 104 15.60 -4.38 -0.50
N GLU A 105 16.23 -5.48 -0.08
CA GLU A 105 17.68 -5.66 -0.22
C GLU A 105 17.98 -6.67 -1.32
N PHE A 106 18.85 -6.27 -2.24
CA PHE A 106 19.40 -7.15 -3.27
C PHE A 106 20.91 -7.28 -3.11
N GLN A 107 21.42 -8.48 -3.34
CA GLN A 107 22.85 -8.72 -3.56
C GLN A 107 23.08 -9.14 -5.01
N GLY A 108 23.57 -8.23 -5.82
CA GLY A 108 23.57 -8.39 -7.27
C GLY A 108 22.15 -8.52 -7.80
N LYS A 109 21.81 -9.66 -8.37
CA LYS A 109 20.47 -9.99 -8.87
C LYS A 109 19.61 -10.79 -7.87
N ASN A 110 20.18 -11.15 -6.74
CA ASN A 110 19.49 -12.01 -5.79
C ASN A 110 18.78 -11.17 -4.72
N LEU A 111 17.47 -11.33 -4.60
CA LEU A 111 16.70 -10.81 -3.50
C LEU A 111 17.19 -11.43 -2.19
N ARG A 112 17.49 -10.61 -1.19
CA ARG A 112 18.00 -11.03 0.12
C ARG A 112 16.96 -10.97 1.20
N SER A 113 16.34 -9.83 1.32
CA SER A 113 15.34 -9.58 2.36
C SER A 113 14.35 -8.53 1.90
N ILE A 114 13.17 -8.60 2.50
CA ILE A 114 12.18 -7.53 2.44
C ILE A 114 11.76 -7.27 3.89
N GLU A 115 11.84 -6.02 4.30
CA GLU A 115 11.35 -5.54 5.60
C GLU A 115 10.18 -4.59 5.38
N PHE A 116 9.15 -4.70 6.20
CA PHE A 116 7.97 -3.84 6.18
C PHE A 116 7.85 -3.04 7.47
N ARG A 117 7.55 -1.76 7.32
CA ARG A 117 7.19 -0.86 8.41
C ARG A 117 5.80 -0.30 8.16
N PRO A 118 4.87 -0.52 9.08
CA PRO A 118 3.51 -0.04 8.92
C PRO A 118 3.45 1.46 9.18
N ILE A 119 2.62 2.13 8.42
CA ILE A 119 2.31 3.55 8.59
C ILE A 119 0.81 3.75 8.67
N ALA A 120 0.41 4.73 9.46
CA ALA A 120 -0.94 5.25 9.49
C ALA A 120 -0.94 6.66 8.93
N LEU A 121 -1.90 6.95 8.07
CA LEU A 121 -2.17 8.29 7.61
C LEU A 121 -3.08 8.98 8.62
N ASN A 122 -2.79 10.23 8.92
CA ASN A 122 -3.55 10.98 9.90
C ASN A 122 -4.93 11.36 9.32
N GLN A 123 -5.91 10.47 9.48
CA GLN A 123 -7.25 10.66 8.91
C GLN A 123 -7.93 11.93 9.41
N MET A 124 -7.81 12.22 10.69
CA MET A 124 -8.44 13.38 11.32
C MET A 124 -7.53 14.62 11.36
N GLY A 125 -6.24 14.46 11.11
CA GLY A 125 -5.26 15.52 11.33
C GLY A 125 -4.95 15.74 12.81
N GLN A 126 -4.03 16.65 13.09
CA GLN A 126 -3.66 17.10 14.45
C GLN A 126 -3.29 18.57 14.40
N GLY A 127 -3.66 19.36 15.41
CA GLY A 127 -3.34 20.78 15.52
C GLY A 127 -4.47 21.59 16.16
N GLN A 128 -4.36 22.92 16.18
CA GLN A 128 -5.46 23.80 16.54
C GLN A 128 -6.50 23.83 15.42
N VAL A 129 -7.78 23.87 15.80
CA VAL A 129 -8.86 24.14 14.87
C VAL A 129 -8.69 25.58 14.42
N ASP A 130 -8.38 25.78 13.15
CA ASP A 130 -8.44 27.12 12.57
C ASP A 130 -9.92 27.43 12.37
N THR A 131 -10.46 28.29 13.22
CA THR A 131 -11.89 28.65 13.21
C THR A 131 -12.24 29.56 12.04
N GLU A 132 -11.26 30.07 11.33
CA GLU A 132 -11.43 30.94 10.16
C GLU A 132 -11.39 30.17 8.83
N ASP A 133 -11.20 28.86 8.86
CA ASP A 133 -11.15 28.07 7.63
C ASP A 133 -12.56 27.79 7.11
N ASP A 134 -13.11 28.75 6.38
CA ASP A 134 -14.29 28.61 5.53
C ASP A 134 -14.01 27.70 4.32
N HIS A 135 -13.31 26.60 4.56
CA HIS A 135 -13.01 25.67 3.48
C HIS A 135 -14.32 25.10 2.92
N PRO A 136 -14.61 25.23 1.62
CA PRO A 136 -15.91 24.88 1.02
C PRO A 136 -16.25 23.38 1.17
N TYR A 137 -15.34 22.57 1.68
CA TYR A 137 -15.51 21.14 1.91
C TYR A 137 -15.66 20.76 3.39
N SER A 138 -15.69 21.72 4.31
CA SER A 138 -15.92 21.40 5.72
C SER A 138 -17.42 21.30 5.99
N LEU A 139 -17.86 20.14 6.50
CA LEU A 139 -19.23 19.97 6.95
C LEU A 139 -19.40 20.64 8.31
N PRO A 140 -20.46 21.48 8.50
CA PRO A 140 -20.62 22.31 9.71
C PRO A 140 -20.74 21.53 11.02
N GLU A 141 -21.20 20.29 10.98
CA GLU A 141 -21.55 19.47 12.15
C GLU A 141 -20.54 18.37 12.48
N SER A 142 -19.50 18.19 11.64
CA SER A 142 -18.47 17.16 11.86
C SER A 142 -17.28 17.74 12.60
N PRO A 143 -16.56 16.92 13.41
CA PRO A 143 -15.25 17.33 13.92
C PRO A 143 -14.38 17.72 12.74
N ARG A 144 -13.97 18.98 12.66
CA ARG A 144 -13.14 19.48 11.56
C ARG A 144 -11.79 18.81 11.62
N PRO A 145 -11.40 18.05 10.60
CA PRO A 145 -10.05 17.50 10.55
C PRO A 145 -9.05 18.65 10.37
N PHE A 146 -7.91 18.52 11.01
CA PHE A 146 -6.81 19.45 10.84
C PHE A 146 -6.17 19.25 9.47
N LEU A 147 -6.61 20.02 8.49
CA LEU A 147 -6.26 19.86 7.08
C LEU A 147 -4.74 19.90 6.84
N ALA A 148 -4.01 20.73 7.59
CA ALA A 148 -2.57 20.86 7.44
C ALA A 148 -1.79 19.57 7.74
N THR A 149 -2.33 18.68 8.58
CA THR A 149 -1.70 17.41 8.97
C THR A 149 -2.48 16.18 8.55
N ARG A 150 -3.67 16.38 7.97
CA ARG A 150 -4.50 15.28 7.47
C ARG A 150 -3.80 14.57 6.32
N GLY A 151 -3.85 13.25 6.35
CA GLY A 151 -3.25 12.41 5.30
C GLY A 151 -1.74 12.31 5.33
N LEU A 152 -1.05 12.96 6.30
CA LEU A 152 0.38 12.81 6.45
C LEU A 152 0.72 11.46 7.11
N PRO A 153 1.73 10.75 6.58
CA PRO A 153 2.13 9.46 7.12
C PRO A 153 2.85 9.61 8.46
N LYS A 154 2.57 8.70 9.36
CA LYS A 154 3.33 8.50 10.60
C LYS A 154 3.51 7.00 10.86
N PRO A 155 4.58 6.58 11.54
CA PRO A 155 4.74 5.19 11.93
C PRO A 155 3.52 4.72 12.73
N ALA A 156 2.97 3.56 12.35
CA ALA A 156 2.01 2.85 13.17
C ALA A 156 2.77 2.00 14.19
N THR A 157 2.28 1.93 15.43
CA THR A 157 2.90 1.20 16.54
C THR A 157 1.86 0.37 17.29
N GLY A 158 2.33 -0.62 18.06
CA GLY A 158 1.50 -1.43 18.95
C GLY A 158 0.42 -2.22 18.21
N GLU A 159 -0.82 -2.14 18.69
CA GLU A 159 -1.94 -2.89 18.12
C GLU A 159 -2.23 -2.50 16.65
N GLN A 160 -2.13 -1.21 16.32
CA GLN A 160 -2.34 -0.75 14.95
C GLN A 160 -1.27 -1.31 14.00
N ALA A 161 0.01 -1.31 14.41
CA ALA A 161 1.09 -1.90 13.63
C ALA A 161 0.83 -3.40 13.40
N THR A 162 0.50 -4.11 14.46
CA THR A 162 0.21 -5.54 14.42
C THR A 162 -0.98 -5.84 13.49
N TYR A 163 -2.03 -5.03 13.55
CA TYR A 163 -3.20 -5.19 12.68
C TYR A 163 -2.85 -5.03 11.20
N ILE A 164 -2.13 -3.96 10.84
CA ILE A 164 -1.71 -3.68 9.47
C ILE A 164 -0.81 -4.82 8.94
N LEU A 165 0.17 -5.23 9.72
CA LEU A 165 1.15 -6.25 9.30
C LEU A 165 0.55 -7.65 9.20
N ASN A 166 -0.36 -8.02 10.10
CA ASN A 166 -1.09 -9.29 10.00
C ASN A 166 -1.96 -9.34 8.75
N ARG A 167 -2.65 -8.23 8.43
CA ARG A 167 -3.42 -8.14 7.18
C ARG A 167 -2.50 -8.32 5.95
N LEU A 168 -1.34 -7.67 5.91
CA LEU A 168 -0.36 -7.89 4.84
C LEU A 168 0.06 -9.37 4.76
N ALA A 169 0.31 -10.02 5.89
CA ALA A 169 0.68 -11.43 5.94
C ALA A 169 -0.44 -12.33 5.40
N GLU A 170 -1.68 -12.09 5.78
CA GLU A 170 -2.85 -12.84 5.31
C GLU A 170 -3.06 -12.67 3.81
N LEU A 171 -2.97 -11.44 3.30
CA LEU A 171 -3.12 -11.13 1.88
C LEU A 171 -1.98 -11.69 1.01
N SER A 172 -0.81 -11.93 1.60
CA SER A 172 0.36 -12.52 0.91
C SER A 172 0.34 -14.05 0.87
N ARG A 173 -0.39 -14.69 1.79
CA ARG A 173 -0.46 -16.16 1.90
C ARG A 173 -0.96 -16.86 0.64
N PRO A 174 -2.00 -16.37 -0.08
CA PRO A 174 -2.46 -16.99 -1.32
C PRO A 174 -1.41 -17.06 -2.42
N PHE A 175 -0.38 -16.21 -2.36
CA PHE A 175 0.76 -16.21 -3.28
C PHE A 175 1.92 -17.11 -2.82
N GLY A 176 1.73 -17.89 -1.75
CA GLY A 176 2.80 -18.70 -1.17
C GLY A 176 3.87 -17.89 -0.46
N THR A 177 3.66 -16.60 -0.23
CA THR A 177 4.60 -15.72 0.45
C THR A 177 4.33 -15.68 1.94
N THR A 178 5.35 -16.01 2.73
CA THR A 178 5.28 -15.95 4.20
C THR A 178 5.86 -14.64 4.70
N VAL A 179 5.00 -13.79 5.24
CA VAL A 179 5.40 -12.56 5.95
C VAL A 179 5.42 -12.84 7.43
N VAL A 180 6.56 -12.66 8.07
CA VAL A 180 6.76 -12.90 9.51
C VAL A 180 6.67 -11.59 10.25
N VAL A 181 5.65 -11.44 11.10
CA VAL A 181 5.42 -10.25 11.93
C VAL A 181 6.20 -10.37 13.23
N LYS A 182 6.92 -9.31 13.60
CA LYS A 182 7.67 -9.22 14.86
C LYS A 182 7.61 -7.80 15.43
N GLY A 183 6.80 -7.62 16.46
CA GLY A 183 6.54 -6.28 17.00
C GLY A 183 5.95 -5.36 15.93
N ASP A 184 6.49 -4.17 15.79
CA ASP A 184 6.05 -3.14 14.85
C ASP A 184 6.72 -3.27 13.47
N THR A 185 7.29 -4.43 13.13
CA THR A 185 7.89 -4.71 11.83
C THR A 185 7.45 -6.07 11.31
N ALA A 186 7.60 -6.27 10.00
CA ALA A 186 7.47 -7.60 9.41
C ALA A 186 8.55 -7.82 8.35
N ALA A 187 8.84 -9.08 8.06
CA ALA A 187 9.86 -9.43 7.06
C ALA A 187 9.46 -10.67 6.24
N ILE A 188 9.96 -10.71 5.01
CA ILE A 188 10.00 -11.91 4.20
C ILE A 188 11.42 -12.43 4.23
N HIS A 189 11.60 -13.62 4.80
CA HIS A 189 12.86 -14.34 4.79
C HIS A 189 12.86 -15.32 3.63
N LEU A 190 13.77 -15.12 2.72
CA LEU A 190 13.96 -16.05 1.61
C LEU A 190 14.78 -17.23 2.09
N ASN A 191 14.22 -18.43 2.00
CA ASN A 191 15.01 -19.62 2.25
C ASN A 191 16.17 -19.64 1.26
N ARG A 192 17.38 -19.66 1.78
CA ARG A 192 18.56 -19.95 0.97
C ARG A 192 18.36 -21.36 0.43
N GLY A 193 17.97 -21.48 -0.84
CA GLY A 193 18.05 -22.78 -1.50
C GLY A 193 19.45 -23.34 -1.26
N LYS A 194 19.48 -24.56 -0.72
CA LYS A 194 20.72 -25.33 -0.58
C LYS A 194 21.30 -25.62 -1.95
#